data_14d9a6113cef15d4af6c3105f074f756
#
_entry.id   14d9a6113cef15d4af6c3105f074f756
#
_cell.length_a   1.000
_cell.length_b   1.000
_cell.length_c   1.000
_cell.angle_alpha   90.00
_cell.angle_beta   90.00
_cell.angle_gamma   90.00
#
_symmetry.space_group_name_H-M   'P 1'
#
loop_
_entity.id
_entity.type
_entity.pdbx_description
1 polymer ?
#
loop_
_entity_poly.entity_id
_entity_poly.type
_entity_poly.pdbx_seq_one_letter_code
_entity_poly.pdbx_strand_id
1 'polypeptide(L)'
;MGFFDFIGDAIGWVVEKVTDVVEWVGDKVDDVLDFFNGGRTSLGQTSTESARKVSKAGAYNSETATIEETKAITKILNDIKEEYKIKLKQYEDKSIELSKNIKDKIVDMIETELNQKSEYDPSINPYLQKEALEKEINKKFEGLGINVGEIESKFSDTITNFKRTFSSEILDHIAIGDTKCAEILKLENKKERKNKIKNYLDELVDNALNNFCESIDEISTNSLNAIKRNINRIKKNNEESIENIKKEIEENMKLSEIEIEAKRKEYDRKEEIINNLFETIKL
;
A
#
# COMPACT_ATOMS: atom_id res chain seq x y z
N MET A 1 -39.92 -2.63 -9.84
CA MET A 1 -38.69 -2.72 -8.99
C MET A 1 -39.03 -2.11 -7.65
N GLY A 2 -39.01 -2.91 -6.61
CA GLY A 2 -39.33 -2.45 -5.26
C GLY A 2 -38.16 -1.72 -4.64
N PHE A 3 -38.44 -0.85 -3.69
CA PHE A 3 -37.44 -0.12 -2.88
C PHE A 3 -36.37 -1.04 -2.28
N PHE A 4 -36.72 -2.27 -1.94
CA PHE A 4 -35.81 -3.31 -1.43
C PHE A 4 -34.86 -3.88 -2.49
N ASP A 5 -35.29 -3.97 -3.76
CA ASP A 5 -34.45 -4.41 -4.87
C ASP A 5 -33.32 -3.37 -5.12
N PHE A 6 -33.67 -2.08 -5.06
CA PHE A 6 -32.70 -0.98 -5.23
C PHE A 6 -31.63 -0.94 -4.12
N ILE A 7 -32.02 -1.19 -2.86
CA ILE A 7 -31.05 -1.24 -1.74
C ILE A 7 -30.15 -2.49 -1.87
N GLY A 8 -30.71 -3.63 -2.27
CA GLY A 8 -29.97 -4.87 -2.51
C GLY A 8 -28.92 -4.71 -3.61
N ASP A 9 -29.30 -4.09 -4.73
CA ASP A 9 -28.41 -3.82 -5.85
C ASP A 9 -27.29 -2.83 -5.50
N ALA A 10 -27.59 -1.77 -4.73
CA ALA A 10 -26.62 -0.80 -4.30
C ALA A 10 -25.59 -1.40 -3.32
N ILE A 11 -26.02 -2.27 -2.40
CA ILE A 11 -25.12 -2.98 -1.47
C ILE A 11 -24.29 -4.02 -2.22
N GLY A 12 -24.89 -4.76 -3.15
CA GLY A 12 -24.20 -5.75 -3.99
C GLY A 12 -23.08 -5.11 -4.79
N TRP A 13 -23.36 -3.97 -5.40
CA TRP A 13 -22.40 -3.18 -6.16
C TRP A 13 -21.23 -2.69 -5.29
N VAL A 14 -21.50 -2.13 -4.10
CA VAL A 14 -20.44 -1.68 -3.17
C VAL A 14 -19.54 -2.83 -2.74
N VAL A 15 -20.13 -3.98 -2.41
CA VAL A 15 -19.36 -5.18 -2.02
C VAL A 15 -18.49 -5.67 -3.16
N GLU A 16 -18.99 -5.72 -4.39
CA GLU A 16 -18.24 -6.12 -5.58
C GLU A 16 -17.03 -5.19 -5.81
N LYS A 17 -17.25 -3.87 -5.84
CA LYS A 17 -16.17 -2.90 -6.12
C LYS A 17 -15.13 -2.82 -5.01
N VAL A 18 -15.53 -2.99 -3.76
CA VAL A 18 -14.58 -3.06 -2.65
C VAL A 18 -13.76 -4.35 -2.72
N THR A 19 -14.37 -5.46 -3.13
CA THR A 19 -13.65 -6.72 -3.34
C THR A 19 -12.61 -6.56 -4.46
N ASP A 20 -12.98 -5.93 -5.59
CA ASP A 20 -12.07 -5.67 -6.70
C ASP A 20 -10.85 -4.82 -6.27
N VAL A 21 -11.05 -3.77 -5.45
CA VAL A 21 -9.95 -2.96 -4.87
C VAL A 21 -9.07 -3.80 -3.95
N VAL A 22 -9.68 -4.66 -3.14
CA VAL A 22 -8.99 -5.53 -2.19
C VAL A 22 -8.10 -6.54 -2.89
N GLU A 23 -8.61 -7.23 -3.91
CA GLU A 23 -7.88 -8.21 -4.70
C GLU A 23 -6.73 -7.55 -5.46
N TRP A 24 -7.00 -6.38 -6.06
CA TRP A 24 -5.95 -5.64 -6.76
C TRP A 24 -4.81 -5.18 -5.85
N VAL A 25 -5.07 -4.73 -4.62
CA VAL A 25 -4.00 -4.38 -3.65
C VAL A 25 -3.17 -5.62 -3.31
N GLY A 26 -3.82 -6.78 -3.12
CA GLY A 26 -3.13 -8.06 -2.91
C GLY A 26 -2.20 -8.42 -4.06
N ASP A 27 -2.70 -8.38 -5.30
CA ASP A 27 -1.91 -8.66 -6.51
C ASP A 27 -0.69 -7.72 -6.63
N LYS A 28 -0.82 -6.46 -6.20
CA LYS A 28 0.29 -5.50 -6.26
C LYS A 28 1.36 -5.75 -5.20
N VAL A 29 1.01 -6.26 -4.04
CA VAL A 29 1.99 -6.74 -3.06
C VAL A 29 2.80 -7.90 -3.62
N ASP A 30 2.14 -8.85 -4.28
CA ASP A 30 2.80 -9.99 -4.92
C ASP A 30 3.73 -9.53 -6.06
N ASP A 31 3.30 -8.58 -6.91
CA ASP A 31 4.15 -7.98 -7.96
C ASP A 31 5.44 -7.34 -7.38
N VAL A 32 5.34 -6.67 -6.22
CA VAL A 32 6.51 -6.09 -5.52
C VAL A 32 7.45 -7.17 -5.03
N LEU A 33 6.90 -8.20 -4.40
CA LEU A 33 7.67 -9.33 -3.88
C LEU A 33 8.40 -10.07 -5.01
N ASP A 34 7.72 -10.33 -6.12
CA ASP A 34 8.30 -10.97 -7.31
C ASP A 34 9.40 -10.12 -7.93
N PHE A 35 9.20 -8.81 -8.01
CA PHE A 35 10.22 -7.88 -8.50
C PHE A 35 11.48 -7.93 -7.62
N PHE A 36 11.34 -7.86 -6.29
CA PHE A 36 12.50 -7.92 -5.39
C PHE A 36 13.17 -9.30 -5.40
N ASN A 37 12.42 -10.38 -5.54
CA ASN A 37 12.97 -11.72 -5.68
C ASN A 37 13.81 -11.86 -6.97
N GLY A 38 13.34 -11.37 -8.11
CA GLY A 38 14.07 -11.37 -9.37
C GLY A 38 15.37 -10.54 -9.34
N GLY A 39 15.37 -9.42 -8.61
CA GLY A 39 16.53 -8.54 -8.45
C GLY A 39 17.63 -9.06 -7.51
N ARG A 40 17.30 -9.90 -6.54
CA ARG A 40 18.24 -10.45 -5.53
C ARG A 40 19.42 -11.19 -6.15
N THR A 41 19.22 -11.88 -7.30
CA THR A 41 20.28 -12.60 -8.01
C THR A 41 21.41 -11.66 -8.48
N SER A 42 21.09 -10.48 -8.96
CA SER A 42 22.08 -9.47 -9.41
C SER A 42 22.91 -8.95 -8.24
N LEU A 43 22.31 -8.71 -7.09
CA LEU A 43 23.00 -8.29 -5.86
C LEU A 43 23.85 -9.43 -5.29
N GLY A 44 23.40 -10.69 -5.35
CA GLY A 44 24.18 -11.86 -4.93
C GLY A 44 25.47 -12.06 -5.75
N GLN A 45 25.48 -11.69 -7.03
CA GLN A 45 26.70 -11.66 -7.86
C GLN A 45 27.65 -10.56 -7.36
N THR A 46 27.14 -9.35 -7.08
CA THR A 46 27.93 -8.24 -6.53
C THR A 46 28.54 -8.60 -5.19
N SER A 47 27.76 -9.21 -4.28
CA SER A 47 28.27 -9.71 -2.98
C SER A 47 29.41 -10.72 -3.16
N THR A 48 29.31 -11.60 -4.16
CA THR A 48 30.33 -12.60 -4.45
C THR A 48 31.64 -11.95 -4.92
N GLU A 49 31.57 -10.93 -5.78
CA GLU A 49 32.74 -10.21 -6.27
C GLU A 49 33.37 -9.34 -5.17
N SER A 50 32.55 -8.65 -4.39
CA SER A 50 32.98 -7.87 -3.24
C SER A 50 33.69 -8.72 -2.20
N ALA A 51 33.15 -9.89 -1.89
CA ALA A 51 33.77 -10.86 -0.99
C ALA A 51 35.12 -11.37 -1.52
N ARG A 52 35.28 -11.49 -2.84
CA ARG A 52 36.57 -11.85 -3.46
C ARG A 52 37.60 -10.73 -3.30
N LYS A 53 37.23 -9.46 -3.44
CA LYS A 53 38.11 -8.30 -3.24
C LYS A 53 38.60 -8.24 -1.80
N VAL A 54 37.70 -8.30 -0.82
CA VAL A 54 38.04 -8.31 0.63
C VAL A 54 38.92 -9.51 0.98
N SER A 55 38.61 -10.69 0.44
CA SER A 55 39.41 -11.90 0.69
C SER A 55 40.85 -11.79 0.17
N LYS A 56 41.09 -11.08 -0.95
CA LYS A 56 42.42 -10.85 -1.51
C LYS A 56 43.24 -9.84 -0.71
N ALA A 57 42.62 -8.89 -0.03
CA ALA A 57 43.30 -7.85 0.73
C ALA A 57 44.06 -8.37 1.97
N GLY A 58 43.73 -9.57 2.45
CA GLY A 58 44.28 -10.10 3.68
C GLY A 58 43.40 -9.82 4.90
N ALA A 59 43.81 -10.29 6.09
CA ALA A 59 43.17 -9.96 7.35
C ALA A 59 43.50 -8.52 7.73
N TYR A 60 42.53 -7.83 8.35
CA TYR A 60 42.71 -6.47 8.82
C TYR A 60 42.24 -6.36 10.27
N ASN A 61 43.08 -5.88 11.14
CA ASN A 61 42.74 -5.58 12.53
C ASN A 61 43.04 -4.10 12.81
N SER A 62 42.00 -3.31 13.07
CA SER A 62 42.07 -1.87 13.30
C SER A 62 42.98 -1.47 14.48
N GLU A 63 43.20 -2.37 15.45
CA GLU A 63 44.06 -2.12 16.63
C GLU A 63 45.55 -2.21 16.35
N THR A 64 45.92 -3.00 15.33
CA THR A 64 47.33 -3.30 15.02
C THR A 64 47.73 -2.88 13.60
N ALA A 65 46.79 -2.50 12.77
CA ALA A 65 47.05 -2.17 11.39
C ALA A 65 47.83 -0.86 11.22
N THR A 66 48.68 -0.85 10.23
CA THR A 66 49.39 0.36 9.79
C THR A 66 48.44 1.33 9.09
N ILE A 67 48.88 2.59 8.94
CA ILE A 67 48.11 3.61 8.20
C ILE A 67 47.91 3.18 6.74
N GLU A 68 48.91 2.55 6.13
CA GLU A 68 48.85 2.05 4.73
C GLU A 68 47.83 0.92 4.57
N GLU A 69 47.80 -0.05 5.49
CA GLU A 69 46.84 -1.13 5.54
C GLU A 69 45.40 -0.59 5.72
N THR A 70 45.23 0.37 6.62
CA THR A 70 43.93 1.05 6.85
C THR A 70 43.45 1.77 5.60
N LYS A 71 44.31 2.51 4.91
CA LYS A 71 44.01 3.16 3.65
C LYS A 71 43.63 2.15 2.54
N ALA A 72 44.36 1.05 2.45
CA ALA A 72 44.13 0.01 1.46
C ALA A 72 42.75 -0.67 1.63
N ILE A 73 42.41 -1.07 2.86
CA ILE A 73 41.10 -1.70 3.14
C ILE A 73 39.95 -0.71 2.99
N THR A 74 40.13 0.53 3.46
CA THR A 74 39.12 1.60 3.29
C THR A 74 38.84 1.85 1.81
N LYS A 75 39.85 1.87 0.96
CA LYS A 75 39.67 2.01 -0.49
C LYS A 75 38.83 0.85 -1.04
N ILE A 76 39.13 -0.39 -0.68
CA ILE A 76 38.37 -1.57 -1.13
C ILE A 76 36.92 -1.48 -0.69
N LEU A 77 36.64 -1.09 0.57
CA LEU A 77 35.28 -0.93 1.07
C LEU A 77 34.53 0.20 0.33
N ASN A 78 35.21 1.29 0.02
CA ASN A 78 34.62 2.38 -0.78
C ASN A 78 34.32 1.94 -2.21
N ASP A 79 35.22 1.18 -2.86
CA ASP A 79 34.97 0.61 -4.18
C ASP A 79 33.75 -0.32 -4.17
N ILE A 80 33.56 -1.11 -3.10
CA ILE A 80 32.39 -1.95 -2.89
C ILE A 80 31.12 -1.11 -2.71
N LYS A 81 31.20 -0.04 -1.89
CA LYS A 81 30.07 0.89 -1.71
C LYS A 81 29.58 1.48 -3.04
N GLU A 82 30.50 1.93 -3.89
CA GLU A 82 30.12 2.51 -5.20
C GLU A 82 29.47 1.47 -6.12
N GLU A 83 29.95 0.23 -6.12
CA GLU A 83 29.32 -0.85 -6.88
C GLU A 83 27.91 -1.16 -6.39
N TYR A 84 27.74 -1.24 -5.06
CA TYR A 84 26.42 -1.44 -4.44
C TYR A 84 25.48 -0.28 -4.74
N LYS A 85 25.92 0.96 -4.58
CA LYS A 85 25.12 2.16 -4.83
C LYS A 85 24.50 2.18 -6.22
N ILE A 86 25.28 1.78 -7.24
CA ILE A 86 24.77 1.68 -8.63
C ILE A 86 23.65 0.63 -8.72
N LYS A 87 23.81 -0.51 -8.05
CA LYS A 87 22.84 -1.59 -8.07
C LYS A 87 21.60 -1.28 -7.23
N LEU A 88 21.79 -0.73 -6.04
CA LEU A 88 20.70 -0.36 -5.14
C LEU A 88 19.80 0.71 -5.75
N LYS A 89 20.36 1.61 -6.55
CA LYS A 89 19.57 2.62 -7.26
C LYS A 89 18.48 2.01 -8.15
N GLN A 90 18.70 0.84 -8.72
CA GLN A 90 17.70 0.16 -9.53
C GLN A 90 16.45 -0.22 -8.72
N TYR A 91 16.62 -0.57 -7.44
CA TYR A 91 15.50 -0.86 -6.53
C TYR A 91 14.76 0.42 -6.12
N GLU A 92 15.51 1.50 -5.86
CA GLU A 92 14.93 2.81 -5.59
C GLU A 92 14.10 3.31 -6.78
N ASP A 93 14.62 3.21 -7.99
CA ASP A 93 13.93 3.64 -9.21
C ASP A 93 12.66 2.79 -9.46
N LYS A 94 12.74 1.48 -9.22
CA LYS A 94 11.58 0.58 -9.34
C LYS A 94 10.51 0.80 -8.28
N SER A 95 10.89 1.19 -7.08
CA SER A 95 9.91 1.56 -6.04
C SER A 95 9.10 2.80 -6.44
N ILE A 96 9.71 3.75 -7.16
CA ILE A 96 9.01 4.93 -7.70
C ILE A 96 8.03 4.53 -8.81
N GLU A 97 8.46 3.65 -9.71
CA GLU A 97 7.59 3.10 -10.76
C GLU A 97 6.37 2.40 -10.13
N LEU A 98 6.56 1.67 -9.05
CA LEU A 98 5.48 1.06 -8.29
C LEU A 98 4.50 2.10 -7.74
N SER A 99 5.00 3.18 -7.11
CA SER A 99 4.14 4.26 -6.59
C SER A 99 3.29 4.87 -7.70
N LYS A 100 3.90 5.10 -8.87
CA LYS A 100 3.19 5.62 -10.03
C LYS A 100 2.12 4.63 -10.53
N ASN A 101 2.45 3.35 -10.64
CA ASN A 101 1.52 2.32 -11.08
C ASN A 101 0.32 2.17 -10.14
N ILE A 102 0.54 2.27 -8.82
CA ILE A 102 -0.54 2.27 -7.81
C ILE A 102 -1.48 3.45 -8.05
N LYS A 103 -0.91 4.64 -8.23
CA LYS A 103 -1.70 5.85 -8.48
C LYS A 103 -2.48 5.78 -9.79
N ASP A 104 -1.82 5.40 -10.88
CA ASP A 104 -2.44 5.29 -12.21
C ASP A 104 -3.58 4.26 -12.17
N LYS A 105 -3.42 3.14 -11.46
CA LYS A 105 -4.44 2.10 -11.34
C LYS A 105 -5.65 2.54 -10.53
N ILE A 106 -5.45 3.29 -9.44
CA ILE A 106 -6.55 3.89 -8.68
C ILE A 106 -7.35 4.85 -9.59
N VAL A 107 -6.66 5.66 -10.38
CA VAL A 107 -7.29 6.56 -11.35
C VAL A 107 -8.07 5.79 -12.41
N ASP A 108 -7.49 4.75 -13.01
CA ASP A 108 -8.14 3.90 -14.02
C ASP A 108 -9.40 3.22 -13.49
N MET A 109 -9.37 2.74 -12.25
CA MET A 109 -10.54 2.14 -11.60
C MET A 109 -11.66 3.16 -11.44
N ILE A 110 -11.30 4.36 -11.00
CA ILE A 110 -12.21 5.50 -10.87
C ILE A 110 -12.81 5.84 -12.23
N GLU A 111 -12.00 6.01 -13.27
CA GLU A 111 -12.45 6.36 -14.63
C GLU A 111 -13.33 5.28 -15.25
N THR A 112 -13.01 4.00 -15.05
CA THR A 112 -13.79 2.88 -15.56
C THR A 112 -15.21 2.86 -14.97
N GLU A 113 -15.32 3.10 -13.67
CA GLU A 113 -16.60 3.12 -12.96
C GLU A 113 -17.50 4.29 -13.42
N LEU A 114 -16.90 5.40 -13.77
CA LEU A 114 -17.61 6.59 -14.19
C LEU A 114 -18.05 6.53 -15.65
N ASN A 115 -17.24 5.95 -16.53
CA ASN A 115 -17.62 5.70 -17.92
C ASN A 115 -18.83 4.75 -18.02
N GLN A 116 -19.06 3.91 -17.01
CA GLN A 116 -20.24 3.03 -16.95
C GLN A 116 -21.51 3.75 -16.47
N LYS A 117 -21.40 4.88 -15.76
CA LYS A 117 -22.53 5.53 -15.08
C LYS A 117 -22.86 6.95 -15.53
N SER A 118 -21.95 7.64 -16.22
CA SER A 118 -22.17 9.04 -16.61
C SER A 118 -22.58 9.16 -18.07
N GLU A 119 -23.56 9.99 -18.33
CA GLU A 119 -23.75 10.62 -19.65
C GLU A 119 -22.52 11.51 -19.90
N TYR A 120 -21.49 10.92 -20.49
CA TYR A 120 -20.27 11.63 -20.87
C TYR A 120 -20.61 12.72 -21.88
N ASP A 121 -20.46 13.99 -21.48
CA ASP A 121 -20.57 15.14 -22.39
C ASP A 121 -19.15 15.53 -22.87
N PRO A 122 -18.81 15.22 -24.15
CA PRO A 122 -17.50 15.52 -24.70
C PRO A 122 -17.23 17.03 -24.85
N SER A 123 -18.22 17.90 -24.62
CA SER A 123 -18.08 19.37 -24.69
C SER A 123 -17.53 19.98 -23.42
N ILE A 124 -17.50 19.26 -22.30
CA ILE A 124 -16.99 19.74 -21.02
C ILE A 124 -15.49 19.43 -20.93
N ASN A 125 -14.72 20.41 -20.40
CA ASN A 125 -13.27 20.28 -20.23
C ASN A 125 -12.94 18.99 -19.45
N PRO A 126 -12.13 18.05 -20.03
CA PRO A 126 -11.80 16.76 -19.42
C PRO A 126 -11.17 16.89 -18.03
N TYR A 127 -10.40 17.93 -17.78
CA TYR A 127 -9.75 18.18 -16.48
C TYR A 127 -10.75 18.53 -15.38
N LEU A 128 -11.77 19.34 -15.69
CA LEU A 128 -12.81 19.71 -14.72
C LEU A 128 -13.74 18.53 -14.43
N GLN A 129 -14.00 17.69 -15.43
CA GLN A 129 -14.76 16.46 -15.25
C GLN A 129 -14.00 15.47 -14.35
N LYS A 130 -12.70 15.28 -14.57
CA LYS A 130 -11.85 14.41 -13.74
C LYS A 130 -11.84 14.86 -12.28
N GLU A 131 -11.65 16.14 -12.01
CA GLU A 131 -11.62 16.67 -10.64
C GLU A 131 -12.98 16.57 -9.94
N ALA A 132 -14.08 16.86 -10.64
CA ALA A 132 -15.43 16.72 -10.10
C ALA A 132 -15.74 15.26 -9.76
N LEU A 133 -15.28 14.37 -10.58
CA LEU A 133 -15.39 12.95 -10.55
C LEU A 133 -14.64 12.32 -9.37
N GLU A 134 -13.36 12.69 -9.20
CA GLU A 134 -12.55 12.28 -8.04
C GLU A 134 -13.21 12.74 -6.72
N LYS A 135 -13.79 13.93 -6.70
CA LYS A 135 -14.55 14.42 -5.53
C LYS A 135 -15.82 13.61 -5.26
N GLU A 136 -16.56 13.25 -6.29
CA GLU A 136 -17.78 12.46 -6.13
C GLU A 136 -17.48 11.06 -5.60
N ILE A 137 -16.44 10.41 -6.11
CA ILE A 137 -16.02 9.08 -5.68
C ILE A 137 -15.47 9.11 -4.26
N ASN A 138 -14.59 10.07 -3.96
CA ASN A 138 -14.08 10.23 -2.61
C ASN A 138 -15.24 10.44 -1.62
N LYS A 139 -16.26 11.23 -1.99
CA LYS A 139 -17.47 11.42 -1.17
C LYS A 139 -18.25 10.12 -0.97
N LYS A 140 -18.37 9.27 -2.01
CA LYS A 140 -19.00 7.95 -1.88
C LYS A 140 -18.20 7.01 -0.97
N PHE A 141 -16.88 6.96 -1.14
CA PHE A 141 -16.00 6.18 -0.26
C PHE A 141 -15.98 6.72 1.17
N GLU A 142 -15.97 8.03 1.37
CA GLU A 142 -16.10 8.67 2.69
C GLU A 142 -17.41 8.30 3.36
N GLY A 143 -18.52 8.26 2.62
CA GLY A 143 -19.83 7.77 3.11
C GLY A 143 -19.77 6.32 3.59
N LEU A 144 -18.85 5.51 3.03
CA LEU A 144 -18.54 4.15 3.47
C LEU A 144 -17.48 4.11 4.57
N GLY A 145 -16.93 5.26 4.99
CA GLY A 145 -15.82 5.36 5.93
C GLY A 145 -14.49 4.85 5.36
N ILE A 146 -14.32 4.92 4.03
CA ILE A 146 -13.10 4.54 3.33
C ILE A 146 -12.43 5.81 2.83
N ASN A 147 -11.23 6.08 3.32
CA ASN A 147 -10.40 7.21 2.87
C ASN A 147 -9.32 6.73 1.90
N VAL A 148 -9.62 6.77 0.60
CA VAL A 148 -8.69 6.35 -0.46
C VAL A 148 -7.42 7.21 -0.46
N GLY A 149 -7.55 8.53 -0.23
CA GLY A 149 -6.41 9.43 -0.15
C GLY A 149 -5.47 9.12 1.02
N GLU A 150 -5.99 8.67 2.15
CA GLU A 150 -5.17 8.22 3.29
C GLU A 150 -4.39 6.93 2.95
N ILE A 151 -5.03 5.99 2.25
CA ILE A 151 -4.38 4.76 1.80
C ILE A 151 -3.26 5.08 0.81
N GLU A 152 -3.53 5.90 -0.20
CA GLU A 152 -2.54 6.36 -1.19
C GLU A 152 -1.36 7.06 -0.51
N SER A 153 -1.63 7.96 0.45
CA SER A 153 -0.59 8.68 1.20
C SER A 153 0.33 7.71 1.96
N LYS A 154 -0.23 6.72 2.66
CA LYS A 154 0.57 5.73 3.40
C LYS A 154 1.50 4.93 2.49
N PHE A 155 1.03 4.47 1.33
CA PHE A 155 1.89 3.81 0.34
C PHE A 155 2.98 4.75 -0.19
N SER A 156 2.61 5.97 -0.56
CA SER A 156 3.55 6.97 -1.07
C SER A 156 4.64 7.32 -0.05
N ASP A 157 4.27 7.49 1.21
CA ASP A 157 5.19 7.79 2.31
C ASP A 157 6.17 6.63 2.55
N THR A 158 5.68 5.39 2.54
CA THR A 158 6.52 4.19 2.71
C THR A 158 7.50 4.03 1.56
N ILE A 159 7.06 4.21 0.32
CA ILE A 159 7.92 4.15 -0.87
C ILE A 159 8.95 5.28 -0.86
N THR A 160 8.55 6.49 -0.48
CA THR A 160 9.45 7.65 -0.37
C THR A 160 10.48 7.42 0.73
N ASN A 161 10.09 6.87 1.87
CA ASN A 161 11.01 6.52 2.95
C ASN A 161 12.01 5.43 2.51
N PHE A 162 11.54 4.35 1.90
CA PHE A 162 12.39 3.30 1.33
C PHE A 162 13.42 3.90 0.37
N LYS A 163 13.00 4.69 -0.60
CA LYS A 163 13.91 5.36 -1.53
C LYS A 163 14.99 6.18 -0.82
N ARG A 164 14.63 6.87 0.26
CA ARG A 164 15.56 7.75 0.99
C ARG A 164 16.55 6.98 1.84
N THR A 165 16.16 5.87 2.45
CA THR A 165 16.94 5.18 3.48
C THR A 165 17.61 3.90 2.99
N PHE A 166 17.06 3.23 1.97
CA PHE A 166 17.48 1.90 1.53
C PHE A 166 18.98 1.78 1.26
N SER A 167 19.53 2.68 0.43
CA SER A 167 20.95 2.65 0.12
C SER A 167 21.83 2.97 1.35
N SER A 168 21.42 3.91 2.18
CA SER A 168 22.18 4.27 3.39
C SER A 168 22.18 3.15 4.43
N GLU A 169 21.05 2.48 4.64
CA GLU A 169 20.93 1.33 5.55
C GLU A 169 21.88 0.18 5.19
N ILE A 170 22.20 0.03 3.91
CA ILE A 170 23.15 -0.99 3.45
C ILE A 170 24.59 -0.45 3.45
N LEU A 171 24.81 0.74 2.85
CA LEU A 171 26.14 1.27 2.60
C LEU A 171 26.87 1.69 3.88
N ASP A 172 26.16 2.14 4.91
CA ASP A 172 26.75 2.57 6.17
C ASP A 172 27.41 1.41 6.93
N HIS A 173 26.89 0.20 6.74
CA HIS A 173 27.44 -1.02 7.31
C HIS A 173 28.67 -1.59 6.57
N ILE A 174 28.96 -1.11 5.35
CA ILE A 174 30.15 -1.51 4.59
C ILE A 174 31.33 -0.59 4.98
N ALA A 175 31.73 -0.61 6.24
CA ALA A 175 32.73 0.29 6.78
C ALA A 175 33.61 -0.39 7.83
N ILE A 176 34.85 0.09 8.00
CA ILE A 176 35.74 -0.38 9.07
C ILE A 176 35.23 -0.03 10.47
N GLY A 177 34.35 0.98 10.59
CA GLY A 177 33.68 1.37 11.82
C GLY A 177 32.45 0.53 12.19
N ASP A 178 31.94 -0.27 11.26
CA ASP A 178 30.88 -1.22 11.55
C ASP A 178 31.43 -2.44 12.29
N THR A 179 30.84 -2.77 13.42
CA THR A 179 31.34 -3.83 14.31
C THR A 179 31.39 -5.19 13.62
N LYS A 180 30.33 -5.57 12.93
CA LYS A 180 30.21 -6.88 12.25
C LYS A 180 31.14 -6.96 11.05
N CYS A 181 31.24 -5.89 10.27
CA CYS A 181 32.19 -5.79 9.17
C CYS A 181 33.63 -5.89 9.69
N ALA A 182 34.00 -5.14 10.75
CA ALA A 182 35.32 -5.15 11.33
C ALA A 182 35.70 -6.53 11.89
N GLU A 183 34.78 -7.23 12.55
CA GLU A 183 35.02 -8.61 13.04
C GLU A 183 35.30 -9.58 11.88
N ILE A 184 34.56 -9.47 10.78
CA ILE A 184 34.79 -10.30 9.61
C ILE A 184 36.13 -10.01 8.97
N LEU A 185 36.56 -8.74 8.92
CA LEU A 185 37.85 -8.33 8.38
C LEU A 185 39.03 -8.87 9.17
N LYS A 186 38.90 -9.08 10.50
CA LYS A 186 39.94 -9.66 11.38
C LYS A 186 40.24 -11.13 11.10
N LEU A 187 39.37 -11.86 10.39
CA LEU A 187 39.53 -13.30 10.17
C LEU A 187 40.77 -13.60 9.32
N GLU A 188 41.68 -14.39 9.83
CA GLU A 188 42.89 -14.84 9.14
C GLU A 188 42.57 -15.79 7.98
N ASN A 189 41.59 -16.69 8.17
CA ASN A 189 41.23 -17.65 7.17
C ASN A 189 40.53 -16.96 5.98
N LYS A 190 41.21 -16.94 4.85
CA LYS A 190 40.77 -16.30 3.62
C LYS A 190 39.42 -16.83 3.12
N LYS A 191 39.16 -18.14 3.24
CA LYS A 191 37.92 -18.78 2.79
C LYS A 191 36.75 -18.41 3.72
N GLU A 192 36.99 -18.42 5.00
CA GLU A 192 36.01 -18.05 6.01
C GLU A 192 35.65 -16.55 5.88
N ARG A 193 36.65 -15.67 5.81
CA ARG A 193 36.45 -14.23 5.59
C ARG A 193 35.62 -13.96 4.33
N LYS A 194 35.93 -14.62 3.21
CA LYS A 194 35.17 -14.51 1.98
C LYS A 194 33.70 -14.91 2.16
N ASN A 195 33.44 -16.03 2.82
CA ASN A 195 32.08 -16.52 2.99
C ASN A 195 31.28 -15.62 3.95
N LYS A 196 31.90 -15.22 5.07
CA LYS A 196 31.21 -14.37 6.05
C LYS A 196 30.90 -12.97 5.51
N ILE A 197 31.82 -12.34 4.77
CA ILE A 197 31.53 -11.03 4.19
C ILE A 197 30.47 -11.11 3.11
N LYS A 198 30.47 -12.18 2.28
CA LYS A 198 29.39 -12.41 1.30
C LYS A 198 28.04 -12.52 2.00
N ASN A 199 27.94 -13.41 2.99
CA ASN A 199 26.70 -13.62 3.71
C ASN A 199 26.22 -12.34 4.44
N TYR A 200 27.16 -11.56 4.98
CA TYR A 200 26.86 -10.30 5.62
C TYR A 200 26.27 -9.28 4.65
N LEU A 201 26.85 -9.14 3.47
CA LEU A 201 26.37 -8.24 2.43
C LEU A 201 24.97 -8.68 1.90
N ASP A 202 24.77 -9.98 1.72
CA ASP A 202 23.46 -10.53 1.34
C ASP A 202 22.42 -10.28 2.42
N GLU A 203 22.76 -10.52 3.70
CA GLU A 203 21.90 -10.28 4.87
C GLU A 203 21.47 -8.80 5.02
N LEU A 204 22.36 -7.84 4.78
CA LEU A 204 22.05 -6.41 4.81
C LEU A 204 20.98 -6.07 3.77
N VAL A 205 21.13 -6.58 2.56
CA VAL A 205 20.16 -6.35 1.48
C VAL A 205 18.84 -7.04 1.80
N ASP A 206 18.87 -8.30 2.21
CA ASP A 206 17.67 -9.07 2.51
C ASP A 206 16.86 -8.43 3.64
N ASN A 207 17.53 -7.95 4.70
CA ASN A 207 16.85 -7.29 5.81
C ASN A 207 16.17 -5.99 5.36
N ALA A 208 16.85 -5.16 4.57
CA ALA A 208 16.30 -3.89 4.09
C ALA A 208 15.09 -4.12 3.15
N LEU A 209 15.16 -5.12 2.26
CA LEU A 209 14.07 -5.49 1.37
C LEU A 209 12.90 -6.12 2.13
N ASN A 210 13.17 -6.99 3.09
CA ASN A 210 12.12 -7.61 3.90
C ASN A 210 11.36 -6.56 4.72
N ASN A 211 12.06 -5.62 5.37
CA ASN A 211 11.44 -4.52 6.11
C ASN A 211 10.51 -3.68 5.22
N PHE A 212 10.91 -3.44 3.97
CA PHE A 212 10.06 -2.73 3.02
C PHE A 212 8.82 -3.55 2.64
N CYS A 213 9.00 -4.83 2.31
CA CYS A 213 7.88 -5.72 1.97
C CYS A 213 6.90 -5.85 3.13
N GLU A 214 7.40 -6.05 4.37
CA GLU A 214 6.56 -6.12 5.57
C GLU A 214 5.77 -4.82 5.77
N SER A 215 6.38 -3.65 5.54
CA SER A 215 5.70 -2.36 5.65
C SER A 215 4.58 -2.20 4.61
N ILE A 216 4.80 -2.67 3.37
CA ILE A 216 3.77 -2.65 2.31
C ILE A 216 2.64 -3.63 2.64
N ASP A 217 2.95 -4.84 3.08
CA ASP A 217 1.97 -5.84 3.47
C ASP A 217 1.12 -5.38 4.66
N GLU A 218 1.74 -4.76 5.66
CA GLU A 218 1.04 -4.19 6.82
C GLU A 218 0.03 -3.10 6.39
N ILE A 219 0.43 -2.17 5.52
CA ILE A 219 -0.47 -1.13 4.99
C ILE A 219 -1.63 -1.77 4.24
N SER A 220 -1.35 -2.76 3.37
CA SER A 220 -2.35 -3.49 2.61
C SER A 220 -3.35 -4.18 3.53
N THR A 221 -2.86 -4.99 4.45
CA THR A 221 -3.67 -5.75 5.41
C THR A 221 -4.53 -4.85 6.28
N ASN A 222 -3.96 -3.75 6.80
CA ASN A 222 -4.69 -2.79 7.63
C ASN A 222 -5.78 -2.07 6.84
N SER A 223 -5.50 -1.69 5.59
CA SER A 223 -6.47 -1.06 4.70
C SER A 223 -7.63 -2.01 4.37
N LEU A 224 -7.33 -3.27 4.03
CA LEU A 224 -8.32 -4.31 3.79
C LEU A 224 -9.23 -4.55 5.00
N ASN A 225 -8.63 -4.66 6.19
CA ASN A 225 -9.39 -4.90 7.42
C ASN A 225 -10.26 -3.70 7.80
N ALA A 226 -9.83 -2.47 7.53
CA ALA A 226 -10.63 -1.26 7.72
C ALA A 226 -11.85 -1.26 6.79
N ILE A 227 -11.64 -1.56 5.50
CA ILE A 227 -12.69 -1.66 4.50
C ILE A 227 -13.71 -2.74 4.89
N LYS A 228 -13.27 -3.95 5.20
CA LYS A 228 -14.15 -5.06 5.64
C LYS A 228 -14.98 -4.68 6.88
N ARG A 229 -14.37 -4.05 7.87
CA ARG A 229 -15.09 -3.60 9.08
C ARG A 229 -16.18 -2.59 8.75
N ASN A 230 -15.90 -1.64 7.87
CA ASN A 230 -16.87 -0.61 7.47
C ASN A 230 -18.04 -1.21 6.70
N ILE A 231 -17.77 -2.14 5.76
CA ILE A 231 -18.82 -2.86 5.03
C ILE A 231 -19.72 -3.64 5.99
N ASN A 232 -19.13 -4.39 6.92
CA ASN A 232 -19.89 -5.17 7.89
C ASN A 232 -20.76 -4.27 8.79
N ARG A 233 -20.26 -3.09 9.17
CA ARG A 233 -21.02 -2.11 9.93
C ARG A 233 -22.22 -1.58 9.14
N ILE A 234 -22.02 -1.25 7.86
CA ILE A 234 -23.10 -0.77 6.99
C ILE A 234 -24.14 -1.85 6.80
N LYS A 235 -23.70 -3.11 6.51
CA LYS A 235 -24.60 -4.24 6.37
C LYS A 235 -25.46 -4.44 7.62
N LYS A 236 -24.84 -4.44 8.81
CA LYS A 236 -25.55 -4.58 10.07
C LYS A 236 -26.56 -3.45 10.31
N ASN A 237 -26.17 -2.19 10.07
CA ASN A 237 -27.07 -1.04 10.21
C ASN A 237 -28.26 -1.15 9.26
N ASN A 238 -28.06 -1.63 8.04
CA ASN A 238 -29.14 -1.82 7.08
C ASN A 238 -30.08 -2.96 7.48
N GLU A 239 -29.54 -4.08 7.98
CA GLU A 239 -30.32 -5.20 8.51
C GLU A 239 -31.20 -4.74 9.71
N GLU A 240 -30.63 -3.98 10.65
CA GLU A 240 -31.35 -3.40 11.78
C GLU A 240 -32.45 -2.41 11.32
N SER A 241 -32.17 -1.59 10.30
CA SER A 241 -33.17 -0.66 9.72
C SER A 241 -34.31 -1.40 9.07
N ILE A 242 -34.04 -2.46 8.30
CA ILE A 242 -35.06 -3.30 7.69
C ILE A 242 -35.94 -3.98 8.74
N GLU A 243 -35.33 -4.50 9.81
CA GLU A 243 -36.05 -5.13 10.90
C GLU A 243 -36.97 -4.14 11.65
N ASN A 244 -36.50 -2.91 11.87
CA ASN A 244 -37.29 -1.85 12.46
C ASN A 244 -38.46 -1.43 11.57
N ILE A 245 -38.26 -1.32 10.25
CA ILE A 245 -39.33 -1.02 9.29
C ILE A 245 -40.38 -2.15 9.29
N LYS A 246 -39.95 -3.43 9.32
CA LYS A 246 -40.87 -4.56 9.41
C LYS A 246 -41.73 -4.50 10.66
N LYS A 247 -41.14 -4.25 11.83
CA LYS A 247 -41.88 -4.10 13.09
C LYS A 247 -42.88 -2.95 13.01
N GLU A 248 -42.47 -1.80 12.46
CA GLU A 248 -43.33 -0.64 12.31
C GLU A 248 -44.51 -0.92 11.35
N ILE A 249 -44.30 -1.69 10.28
CA ILE A 249 -45.37 -2.15 9.39
C ILE A 249 -46.31 -3.10 10.12
N GLU A 250 -45.82 -4.08 10.88
CA GLU A 250 -46.64 -5.02 11.64
C GLU A 250 -47.47 -4.32 12.73
N GLU A 251 -46.89 -3.32 13.40
CA GLU A 251 -47.64 -2.49 14.36
C GLU A 251 -48.73 -1.66 13.68
N ASN A 252 -48.42 -1.08 12.52
CA ASN A 252 -49.38 -0.29 11.75
C ASN A 252 -50.56 -1.11 11.20
N MET A 253 -50.30 -2.39 10.83
CA MET A 253 -51.39 -3.29 10.43
C MET A 253 -52.40 -3.61 11.53
N LYS A 254 -52.08 -3.30 12.78
CA LYS A 254 -52.97 -3.49 13.95
C LYS A 254 -53.77 -2.23 14.34
N LEU A 255 -53.56 -1.12 13.64
CA LEU A 255 -54.17 0.16 13.95
C LEU A 255 -55.56 0.33 13.33
N SER A 256 -56.45 1.12 13.99
CA SER A 256 -57.74 1.54 13.44
C SER A 256 -57.57 2.51 12.25
N GLU A 257 -58.57 2.63 11.37
CA GLU A 257 -58.54 3.51 10.19
C GLU A 257 -58.14 4.97 10.51
N ILE A 258 -58.56 5.49 11.68
CA ILE A 258 -58.22 6.86 12.12
C ILE A 258 -56.75 7.01 12.46
N GLU A 259 -56.16 5.99 13.09
CA GLU A 259 -54.76 5.97 13.46
C GLU A 259 -53.87 5.76 12.22
N ILE A 260 -54.37 5.01 11.20
CA ILE A 260 -53.69 4.81 9.92
C ILE A 260 -53.54 6.15 9.18
N GLU A 261 -54.55 7.00 9.16
CA GLU A 261 -54.52 8.30 8.49
C GLU A 261 -53.55 9.29 9.19
N ALA A 262 -53.51 9.28 10.51
CA ALA A 262 -52.56 10.08 11.27
C ALA A 262 -51.11 9.67 11.02
N LYS A 263 -50.82 8.38 10.97
CA LYS A 263 -49.50 7.86 10.66
C LYS A 263 -49.11 8.03 9.19
N ARG A 264 -50.05 8.02 8.26
CA ARG A 264 -49.78 8.32 6.84
C ARG A 264 -49.15 9.71 6.66
N LYS A 265 -49.69 10.70 7.36
CA LYS A 265 -49.12 12.07 7.38
C LYS A 265 -47.72 12.14 8.01
N GLU A 266 -47.41 11.27 8.95
CA GLU A 266 -46.09 11.18 9.56
C GLU A 266 -45.09 10.52 8.60
N TYR A 267 -45.50 9.48 7.84
CA TYR A 267 -44.68 8.84 6.83
C TYR A 267 -44.37 9.76 5.64
N ASP A 268 -45.37 10.51 5.16
CA ASP A 268 -45.16 11.48 4.08
C ASP A 268 -44.12 12.54 4.50
N ARG A 269 -44.11 12.95 5.77
CA ARG A 269 -43.05 13.82 6.31
C ARG A 269 -41.69 13.17 6.39
N LYS A 270 -41.61 11.89 6.80
CA LYS A 270 -40.34 11.14 6.85
C LYS A 270 -39.79 10.91 5.47
N GLU A 271 -40.66 10.60 4.50
CA GLU A 271 -40.30 10.45 3.07
C GLU A 271 -39.75 11.77 2.51
N GLU A 272 -40.36 12.91 2.81
CA GLU A 272 -39.86 14.21 2.40
C GLU A 272 -38.46 14.50 2.99
N ILE A 273 -38.22 14.17 4.27
CA ILE A 273 -36.92 14.30 4.92
C ILE A 273 -35.89 13.37 4.27
N ILE A 274 -36.23 12.12 4.00
CA ILE A 274 -35.34 11.15 3.36
C ILE A 274 -35.02 11.61 1.94
N ASN A 275 -36.00 12.08 1.16
CA ASN A 275 -35.78 12.59 -0.19
C ASN A 275 -34.85 13.84 -0.19
N ASN A 276 -35.05 14.75 0.75
CA ASN A 276 -34.14 15.90 0.94
C ASN A 276 -32.73 15.49 1.35
N LEU A 277 -32.58 14.46 2.18
CA LEU A 277 -31.27 13.86 2.50
C LEU A 277 -30.63 13.21 1.27
N PHE A 278 -31.39 12.49 0.47
CA PHE A 278 -30.89 11.90 -0.80
C PHE A 278 -30.47 12.96 -1.81
N GLU A 279 -31.23 14.04 -1.96
CA GLU A 279 -30.84 15.17 -2.82
C GLU A 279 -29.55 15.86 -2.30
N THR A 280 -29.38 15.95 -0.98
CA THR A 280 -28.17 16.52 -0.37
C THR A 280 -26.94 15.60 -0.52
N ILE A 281 -27.15 14.27 -0.62
CA ILE A 281 -26.10 13.28 -0.84
C ILE A 281 -25.74 13.12 -2.32
N LYS A 282 -26.66 13.48 -3.24
CA LYS A 282 -26.40 13.49 -4.69
C LYS A 282 -25.61 14.72 -5.17
N LEU A 283 -25.48 15.76 -4.35
CA LEU A 283 -24.64 16.93 -4.57
C LEU A 283 -23.23 16.71 -4.03
#